data_ae3b3147e78666013352ad2990ea898b
#
_entry.id   ae3b3147e78666013352ad2990ea898b
#
_cell.length_a   1.000
_cell.length_b   1.000
_cell.length_c   1.000
_cell.angle_alpha   90.00
_cell.angle_beta   90.00
_cell.angle_gamma   90.00
#
_symmetry.space_group_name_H-M   'P 1'
#
loop_
_entity.id
_entity.type
_entity.pdbx_description
1 polymer ?
#
loop_
_entity_poly.entity_id
_entity_poly.type
_entity_poly.pdbx_seq_one_letter_code
_entity_poly.pdbx_strand_id
1 'polypeptide(L)'
;MTQETSRRPDKTRGRKRDTGRTEAILKAAADLLLEVGFDRFRVQDVATRAGSGTGAIYRRWPKKESLITEAIRNMPVPEAAVTDDPVADLRAIVGPKCISSAEKPDLVPGLISAMRSDTGIEEAVKEGYSLEYIRNAIARIIGDDNPHLDLLTDLTPAIALHRSSFTPESIDPHAMTDEIMSLILSIADSRKMVWKES
;
A
#
# COMPACT_ATOMS: atom_id res chain seq x y z
N MET A 1 23.20 59.39 16.39
CA MET A 1 23.18 58.03 16.95
C MET A 1 22.05 57.27 16.27
N THR A 2 22.38 56.49 15.26
CA THR A 2 21.43 55.75 14.42
C THR A 2 21.48 54.31 14.88
N GLN A 3 20.37 53.79 15.44
CA GLN A 3 20.25 52.38 15.86
C GLN A 3 19.90 51.51 14.66
N GLU A 4 20.84 50.65 14.31
CA GLU A 4 20.70 49.61 13.32
C GLU A 4 19.98 48.38 13.94
N THR A 5 18.69 48.22 13.61
CA THR A 5 17.89 47.08 14.03
C THR A 5 18.23 45.86 13.19
N SER A 6 19.11 45.01 13.70
CA SER A 6 19.39 43.69 13.14
C SER A 6 18.15 42.82 13.13
N ARG A 7 17.54 42.61 11.94
CA ARG A 7 16.48 41.63 11.72
C ARG A 7 17.06 40.22 11.81
N ARG A 8 16.81 39.49 12.89
CA ARG A 8 17.04 38.04 12.97
C ARG A 8 16.21 37.32 11.90
N PRO A 9 16.80 36.42 11.10
CA PRO A 9 16.05 35.65 10.12
C PRO A 9 15.06 34.71 10.85
N ASP A 10 13.82 34.71 10.39
CA ASP A 10 12.75 33.89 10.91
C ASP A 10 13.03 32.40 10.63
N LYS A 11 13.52 31.67 11.63
CA LYS A 11 13.83 30.23 11.58
C LYS A 11 12.59 29.35 11.30
N THR A 12 11.39 29.87 11.51
CA THR A 12 10.13 29.13 11.28
C THR A 12 9.79 29.02 9.79
N ARG A 13 10.16 30.01 8.99
CA ARG A 13 9.85 30.04 7.54
C ARG A 13 10.68 29.05 6.74
N GLY A 14 11.92 28.79 7.16
CA GLY A 14 12.82 27.78 6.54
C GLY A 14 12.36 26.35 6.82
N ARG A 15 11.94 26.07 8.06
CA ARG A 15 11.48 24.74 8.50
C ARG A 15 10.17 24.34 7.81
N LYS A 16 9.22 25.26 7.64
CA LYS A 16 7.93 25.02 6.97
C LYS A 16 8.07 24.77 5.45
N ARG A 17 9.04 25.43 4.81
CA ARG A 17 9.38 25.20 3.38
C ARG A 17 10.08 23.86 3.15
N ASP A 18 10.82 23.38 4.13
CA ASP A 18 11.59 22.13 4.03
C ASP A 18 10.68 20.91 4.23
N THR A 19 9.72 20.98 5.15
CA THR A 19 8.70 19.93 5.34
C THR A 19 7.81 19.79 4.12
N GLY A 20 7.22 20.85 3.61
CA GLY A 20 6.36 20.78 2.41
C GLY A 20 7.08 20.27 1.16
N ARG A 21 8.39 20.56 1.03
CA ARG A 21 9.19 20.00 -0.07
C ARG A 21 9.44 18.49 0.14
N THR A 22 9.69 18.06 1.37
CA THR A 22 9.88 16.64 1.70
C THR A 22 8.60 15.86 1.39
N GLU A 23 7.45 16.34 1.83
CA GLU A 23 6.14 15.75 1.56
C GLU A 23 5.86 15.65 0.06
N ALA A 24 6.15 16.71 -0.71
CA ALA A 24 5.98 16.69 -2.17
C ALA A 24 6.89 15.65 -2.85
N ILE A 25 8.13 15.48 -2.39
CA ILE A 25 9.06 14.47 -2.92
C ILE A 25 8.56 13.07 -2.57
N LEU A 26 8.15 12.82 -1.33
CA LEU A 26 7.67 11.51 -0.89
C LEU A 26 6.37 11.12 -1.61
N LYS A 27 5.45 12.08 -1.77
CA LYS A 27 4.23 11.86 -2.56
C LYS A 27 4.57 11.51 -4.01
N ALA A 28 5.44 12.30 -4.66
CA ALA A 28 5.85 12.03 -6.04
C ALA A 28 6.57 10.68 -6.18
N ALA A 29 7.35 10.26 -5.18
CA ALA A 29 8.01 8.96 -5.14
C ALA A 29 6.99 7.82 -4.98
N ALA A 30 6.01 7.97 -4.09
CA ALA A 30 4.93 7.00 -3.90
C ALA A 30 4.10 6.85 -5.18
N ASP A 31 3.65 7.96 -5.76
CA ASP A 31 2.86 7.96 -7.00
C ASP A 31 3.65 7.30 -8.14
N LEU A 32 4.94 7.62 -8.28
CA LEU A 32 5.80 7.03 -9.32
C LEU A 32 6.02 5.53 -9.09
N LEU A 33 6.27 5.12 -7.84
CA LEU A 33 6.44 3.70 -7.50
C LEU A 33 5.20 2.89 -7.86
N LEU A 34 4.02 3.41 -7.56
CA LEU A 34 2.75 2.78 -7.91
C LEU A 34 2.48 2.76 -9.43
N GLU A 35 3.03 3.73 -10.17
CA GLU A 35 2.81 3.86 -11.61
C GLU A 35 3.74 2.97 -12.44
N VAL A 36 5.05 2.96 -12.13
CA VAL A 36 6.05 2.30 -12.94
C VAL A 36 6.70 1.07 -12.29
N GLY A 37 6.42 0.81 -11.02
CA GLY A 37 7.05 -0.26 -10.23
C GLY A 37 8.49 0.05 -9.82
N PHE A 38 9.09 -0.88 -9.05
CA PHE A 38 10.42 -0.72 -8.47
C PHE A 38 11.54 -0.64 -9.53
N ASP A 39 11.50 -1.50 -10.54
CA ASP A 39 12.58 -1.64 -11.52
C ASP A 39 12.72 -0.41 -12.40
N ARG A 40 11.60 0.17 -12.82
CA ARG A 40 11.56 1.37 -13.67
C ARG A 40 11.60 2.68 -12.90
N PHE A 41 11.58 2.63 -11.57
CA PHE A 41 11.65 3.82 -10.72
C PHE A 41 12.98 4.54 -10.87
N ARG A 42 12.95 5.84 -11.19
CA ARG A 42 14.12 6.70 -11.32
C ARG A 42 13.97 7.96 -10.47
N VAL A 43 15.01 8.28 -9.71
CA VAL A 43 15.03 9.49 -8.85
C VAL A 43 14.90 10.79 -9.67
N GLN A 44 15.35 10.79 -10.91
CA GLN A 44 15.19 11.91 -11.85
C GLN A 44 13.71 12.21 -12.12
N ASP A 45 12.90 11.18 -12.31
CA ASP A 45 11.46 11.33 -12.58
C ASP A 45 10.72 11.85 -11.35
N VAL A 46 11.11 11.39 -10.14
CA VAL A 46 10.64 11.96 -8.88
C VAL A 46 10.98 13.44 -8.77
N ALA A 47 12.23 13.81 -9.09
CA ALA A 47 12.69 15.20 -9.02
C ALA A 47 11.86 16.10 -9.95
N THR A 48 11.63 15.66 -11.18
CA THR A 48 10.79 16.38 -12.16
C THR A 48 9.36 16.53 -11.65
N ARG A 49 8.75 15.47 -11.17
CA ARG A 49 7.36 15.45 -10.66
C ARG A 49 7.19 16.32 -9.41
N ALA A 50 8.17 16.32 -8.51
CA ALA A 50 8.15 17.10 -7.27
C ALA A 50 8.60 18.57 -7.45
N GLY A 51 8.99 18.98 -8.65
CA GLY A 51 9.60 20.31 -8.88
C GLY A 51 10.86 20.54 -8.04
N SER A 52 11.69 19.50 -7.85
CA SER A 52 12.88 19.52 -7.03
C SER A 52 14.12 19.15 -7.85
N GLY A 53 15.30 19.58 -7.40
CA GLY A 53 16.56 19.10 -8.00
C GLY A 53 16.96 17.73 -7.42
N THR A 54 17.54 16.86 -8.25
CA THR A 54 18.07 15.55 -7.83
C THR A 54 19.07 15.65 -6.69
N GLY A 55 19.94 16.67 -6.69
CA GLY A 55 20.87 16.93 -5.60
C GLY A 55 20.22 17.24 -4.24
N ALA A 56 19.00 17.81 -4.25
CA ALA A 56 18.23 18.02 -3.02
C ALA A 56 17.65 16.71 -2.49
N ILE A 57 17.30 15.79 -3.39
CA ILE A 57 16.81 14.45 -3.05
C ILE A 57 17.95 13.62 -2.48
N TYR A 58 19.08 13.50 -3.18
CA TYR A 58 20.22 12.69 -2.75
C TYR A 58 20.87 13.14 -1.43
N ARG A 59 20.73 14.42 -1.06
CA ARG A 59 21.19 14.89 0.27
C ARG A 59 20.36 14.30 1.42
N ARG A 60 19.08 13.97 1.21
CA ARG A 60 18.19 13.38 2.21
C ARG A 60 18.17 11.87 2.12
N TRP A 61 18.12 11.37 0.91
CA TRP A 61 18.06 9.94 0.60
C TRP A 61 19.24 9.59 -0.31
N PRO A 62 20.38 9.16 0.27
CA PRO A 62 21.61 8.89 -0.51
C PRO A 62 21.45 7.77 -1.55
N LYS A 63 20.45 6.90 -1.37
CA LYS A 63 20.14 5.78 -2.27
C LYS A 63 18.67 5.82 -2.71
N LYS A 64 18.39 5.26 -3.87
CA LYS A 64 17.03 5.06 -4.41
C LYS A 64 16.15 4.30 -3.41
N GLU A 65 16.71 3.27 -2.81
CA GLU A 65 16.05 2.39 -1.84
C GLU A 65 15.60 3.19 -0.59
N SER A 66 16.44 4.06 -0.06
CA SER A 66 16.10 4.91 1.09
C SER A 66 14.92 5.84 0.80
N LEU A 67 14.85 6.39 -0.42
CA LEU A 67 13.71 7.22 -0.85
C LEU A 67 12.43 6.38 -0.94
N ILE A 68 12.53 5.19 -1.54
CA ILE A 68 11.40 4.27 -1.69
C ILE A 68 10.90 3.80 -0.32
N THR A 69 11.80 3.41 0.60
CA THR A 69 11.47 3.03 1.97
C THR A 69 10.64 4.11 2.68
N GLU A 70 11.11 5.36 2.63
CA GLU A 70 10.39 6.44 3.28
C GLU A 70 9.09 6.82 2.56
N ALA A 71 9.04 6.69 1.23
CA ALA A 71 7.83 6.88 0.46
C ALA A 71 6.76 5.83 0.83
N ILE A 72 7.13 4.55 0.98
CA ILE A 72 6.22 3.48 1.40
C ILE A 72 5.67 3.77 2.80
N ARG A 73 6.52 4.15 3.76
CA ARG A 73 6.09 4.51 5.13
C ARG A 73 5.13 5.70 5.19
N ASN A 74 5.20 6.58 4.22
CA ASN A 74 4.33 7.76 4.11
C ASN A 74 3.12 7.54 3.18
N MET A 75 2.94 6.35 2.62
CA MET A 75 1.71 6.03 1.90
C MET A 75 0.54 6.01 2.87
N PRO A 76 -0.61 6.61 2.50
CA PRO A 76 -1.79 6.49 3.32
C PRO A 76 -2.19 5.02 3.40
N VAL A 77 -2.30 4.49 4.62
CA VAL A 77 -2.95 3.20 4.85
C VAL A 77 -4.44 3.41 4.56
N PRO A 78 -5.06 2.62 3.67
CA PRO A 78 -6.50 2.74 3.46
C PRO A 78 -7.23 2.48 4.77
N GLU A 79 -7.88 3.49 5.33
CA GLU A 79 -8.88 3.28 6.37
C GLU A 79 -10.07 2.58 5.70
N ALA A 80 -10.23 1.30 5.97
CA ALA A 80 -11.42 0.59 5.56
C ALA A 80 -12.60 1.17 6.38
N ALA A 81 -13.58 1.74 5.70
CA ALA A 81 -14.81 2.14 6.35
C ALA A 81 -15.43 0.91 7.02
N VAL A 82 -15.83 1.06 8.28
CA VAL A 82 -16.56 0.02 9.01
C VAL A 82 -18.02 0.45 9.03
N THR A 83 -18.85 -0.26 8.26
CA THR A 83 -20.30 -0.03 8.17
C THR A 83 -21.07 -1.19 8.81
N ASP A 84 -22.40 -1.14 8.75
CA ASP A 84 -23.26 -2.24 9.20
C ASP A 84 -23.31 -3.41 8.18
N ASP A 85 -22.70 -3.24 6.99
CA ASP A 85 -22.59 -4.28 5.97
C ASP A 85 -21.15 -4.78 5.82
N PRO A 86 -20.76 -5.83 6.56
CA PRO A 86 -19.40 -6.37 6.52
C PRO A 86 -19.03 -6.99 5.15
N VAL A 87 -20.01 -7.39 4.35
CA VAL A 87 -19.75 -7.94 3.01
C VAL A 87 -19.39 -6.82 2.04
N ALA A 88 -20.13 -5.71 2.09
CA ALA A 88 -19.79 -4.53 1.31
C ALA A 88 -18.44 -3.93 1.72
N ASP A 89 -18.14 -3.88 3.03
CA ASP A 89 -16.85 -3.41 3.56
C ASP A 89 -15.69 -4.27 3.04
N LEU A 90 -15.80 -5.60 3.10
CA LEU A 90 -14.78 -6.50 2.58
C LEU A 90 -14.61 -6.33 1.06
N ARG A 91 -15.69 -6.21 0.29
CA ARG A 91 -15.63 -5.97 -1.15
C ARG A 91 -14.92 -4.65 -1.47
N ALA A 92 -15.15 -3.59 -0.70
CA ALA A 92 -14.47 -2.30 -0.86
C ALA A 92 -12.97 -2.38 -0.58
N ILE A 93 -12.52 -3.36 0.20
CA ILE A 93 -11.10 -3.63 0.46
C ILE A 93 -10.48 -4.48 -0.65
N VAL A 94 -11.15 -5.56 -1.06
CA VAL A 94 -10.62 -6.56 -2.01
C VAL A 94 -10.61 -6.01 -3.44
N GLY A 95 -11.69 -5.36 -3.87
CA GLY A 95 -11.85 -4.89 -5.25
C GLY A 95 -10.71 -4.00 -5.75
N PRO A 96 -10.34 -2.91 -5.05
CA PRO A 96 -9.21 -2.07 -5.46
C PRO A 96 -7.87 -2.82 -5.58
N LYS A 97 -7.65 -3.86 -4.77
CA LYS A 97 -6.44 -4.70 -4.85
C LYS A 97 -6.43 -5.55 -6.11
N CYS A 98 -7.59 -6.12 -6.47
CA CYS A 98 -7.75 -6.88 -7.71
C CYS A 98 -7.55 -5.99 -8.93
N ILE A 99 -8.11 -4.77 -8.92
CA ILE A 99 -7.90 -3.77 -9.99
C ILE A 99 -6.43 -3.40 -10.10
N SER A 100 -5.78 -3.08 -8.99
CA SER A 100 -4.35 -2.73 -8.99
C SER A 100 -3.48 -3.87 -9.52
N SER A 101 -3.80 -5.13 -9.22
CA SER A 101 -3.06 -6.29 -9.72
C SER A 101 -3.21 -6.48 -11.22
N ALA A 102 -4.38 -6.13 -11.79
CA ALA A 102 -4.62 -6.18 -13.23
C ALA A 102 -3.91 -5.03 -13.97
N GLU A 103 -4.00 -3.81 -13.44
CA GLU A 103 -3.44 -2.62 -14.08
C GLU A 103 -1.91 -2.53 -13.94
N LYS A 104 -1.35 -3.09 -12.87
CA LYS A 104 0.08 -2.98 -12.49
C LYS A 104 0.65 -4.32 -12.07
N PRO A 105 0.70 -5.30 -12.98
CA PRO A 105 1.10 -6.68 -12.65
C PRO A 105 2.51 -6.78 -12.06
N ASP A 106 3.43 -5.88 -12.47
CA ASP A 106 4.83 -5.88 -12.02
C ASP A 106 5.04 -5.24 -10.63
N LEU A 107 4.03 -4.56 -10.08
CA LEU A 107 4.19 -3.78 -8.84
C LEU A 107 4.53 -4.68 -7.65
N VAL A 108 3.71 -5.68 -7.37
CA VAL A 108 3.90 -6.58 -6.21
C VAL A 108 5.11 -7.49 -6.39
N PRO A 109 5.33 -8.16 -7.55
CA PRO A 109 6.55 -8.92 -7.80
C PRO A 109 7.82 -8.08 -7.67
N GLY A 110 7.83 -6.86 -8.20
CA GLY A 110 8.95 -5.93 -8.09
C GLY A 110 9.25 -5.52 -6.63
N LEU A 111 8.22 -5.26 -5.83
CA LEU A 111 8.39 -4.96 -4.41
C LEU A 111 8.95 -6.16 -3.64
N ILE A 112 8.48 -7.39 -3.91
CA ILE A 112 9.01 -8.61 -3.28
C ILE A 112 10.48 -8.82 -3.65
N SER A 113 10.86 -8.58 -4.89
CA SER A 113 12.26 -8.61 -5.33
C SER A 113 13.11 -7.58 -4.57
N ALA A 114 12.60 -6.36 -4.41
CA ALA A 114 13.25 -5.28 -3.68
C ALA A 114 13.43 -5.60 -2.18
N MET A 115 12.42 -6.18 -1.53
CA MET A 115 12.48 -6.62 -0.13
C MET A 115 13.60 -7.63 0.12
N ARG A 116 13.88 -8.51 -0.84
CA ARG A 116 15.00 -9.47 -0.74
C ARG A 116 16.38 -8.81 -0.82
N SER A 117 16.44 -7.62 -1.41
CA SER A 117 17.69 -6.91 -1.66
C SER A 117 17.97 -5.80 -0.65
N ASP A 118 16.94 -5.30 0.05
CA ASP A 118 17.03 -4.17 0.97
C ASP A 118 16.09 -4.36 2.17
N THR A 119 16.68 -4.48 3.35
CA THR A 119 15.95 -4.70 4.62
C THR A 119 15.07 -3.51 5.01
N GLY A 120 15.45 -2.29 4.63
CA GLY A 120 14.64 -1.10 4.91
C GLY A 120 13.34 -1.10 4.11
N ILE A 121 13.36 -1.58 2.85
CA ILE A 121 12.15 -1.79 2.05
C ILE A 121 11.31 -2.91 2.65
N GLU A 122 11.94 -4.02 3.07
CA GLU A 122 11.23 -5.13 3.71
C GLU A 122 10.46 -4.67 4.95
N GLU A 123 11.13 -3.93 5.85
CA GLU A 123 10.50 -3.37 7.04
C GLU A 123 9.37 -2.41 6.71
N ALA A 124 9.60 -1.45 5.78
CA ALA A 124 8.60 -0.47 5.39
C ALA A 124 7.36 -1.12 4.77
N VAL A 125 7.54 -2.15 3.95
CA VAL A 125 6.42 -2.91 3.36
C VAL A 125 5.67 -3.66 4.45
N LYS A 126 6.36 -4.33 5.38
CA LYS A 126 5.72 -5.04 6.50
C LYS A 126 4.95 -4.08 7.43
N GLU A 127 5.50 -2.90 7.72
CA GLU A 127 4.86 -1.86 8.52
C GLU A 127 3.60 -1.29 7.82
N GLY A 128 3.70 -1.01 6.50
CA GLY A 128 2.61 -0.44 5.72
C GLY A 128 1.61 -1.47 5.18
N TYR A 129 1.98 -2.73 5.11
CA TYR A 129 1.16 -3.82 4.60
C TYR A 129 0.55 -4.63 5.75
N SER A 130 -0.20 -3.97 6.60
CA SER A 130 -1.00 -4.68 7.60
C SER A 130 -2.16 -5.40 6.90
N LEU A 131 -2.23 -6.73 7.04
CA LEU A 131 -3.39 -7.51 6.65
C LEU A 131 -4.51 -7.44 7.71
N GLU A 132 -4.26 -6.74 8.81
CA GLU A 132 -5.17 -6.68 9.94
C GLU A 132 -6.56 -6.16 9.55
N TYR A 133 -6.63 -5.13 8.69
CA TYR A 133 -7.92 -4.62 8.22
C TYR A 133 -8.68 -5.62 7.32
N ILE A 134 -7.96 -6.45 6.52
CA ILE A 134 -8.58 -7.55 5.76
C ILE A 134 -9.08 -8.62 6.74
N ARG A 135 -8.21 -9.02 7.69
CA ARG A 135 -8.54 -10.00 8.71
C ARG A 135 -9.78 -9.59 9.50
N ASN A 136 -9.84 -8.35 9.96
CA ASN A 136 -10.97 -7.82 10.71
C ASN A 136 -12.26 -7.80 9.87
N ALA A 137 -12.17 -7.44 8.58
CA ALA A 137 -13.33 -7.46 7.69
C ALA A 137 -13.84 -8.89 7.45
N ILE A 138 -12.95 -9.88 7.26
CA ILE A 138 -13.31 -11.28 7.12
C ILE A 138 -13.90 -11.82 8.43
N ALA A 139 -13.27 -11.50 9.58
CA ALA A 139 -13.72 -11.94 10.90
C ALA A 139 -15.16 -11.50 11.23
N ARG A 140 -15.55 -10.32 10.78
CA ARG A 140 -16.94 -9.83 10.93
C ARG A 140 -17.95 -10.67 10.14
N ILE A 141 -17.52 -11.40 9.12
CA ILE A 141 -18.38 -12.27 8.29
C ILE A 141 -18.40 -13.69 8.83
N ILE A 142 -17.22 -14.26 9.13
CA ILE A 142 -17.08 -15.68 9.46
C ILE A 142 -16.83 -15.95 10.96
N GLY A 143 -16.55 -14.92 11.77
CA GLY A 143 -16.21 -14.99 13.20
C GLY A 143 -14.70 -15.03 13.45
N ASP A 144 -14.27 -14.43 14.57
CA ASP A 144 -12.86 -14.36 14.99
C ASP A 144 -12.25 -15.71 15.36
N ASP A 145 -13.07 -16.66 15.78
CA ASP A 145 -12.70 -18.02 16.17
C ASP A 145 -12.70 -19.00 14.99
N ASN A 146 -12.95 -18.54 13.76
CA ASN A 146 -12.99 -19.41 12.60
C ASN A 146 -11.59 -19.95 12.27
N PRO A 147 -11.38 -21.29 12.19
CA PRO A 147 -10.09 -21.89 11.93
C PRO A 147 -9.49 -21.56 10.55
N HIS A 148 -10.29 -21.01 9.64
CA HIS A 148 -9.86 -20.63 8.29
C HIS A 148 -9.57 -19.13 8.17
N LEU A 149 -9.72 -18.34 9.24
CA LEU A 149 -9.60 -16.88 9.18
C LEU A 149 -8.23 -16.42 8.67
N ASP A 150 -7.14 -16.96 9.20
CA ASP A 150 -5.78 -16.58 8.80
C ASP A 150 -5.50 -17.02 7.36
N LEU A 151 -5.90 -18.23 6.97
CA LEU A 151 -5.77 -18.71 5.59
C LEU A 151 -6.52 -17.82 4.59
N LEU A 152 -7.74 -17.43 4.90
CA LEU A 152 -8.55 -16.56 4.03
C LEU A 152 -7.99 -15.15 3.97
N THR A 153 -7.39 -14.68 5.05
CA THR A 153 -6.68 -13.38 5.07
C THR A 153 -5.51 -13.38 4.09
N ASP A 154 -4.71 -14.44 4.07
CA ASP A 154 -3.55 -14.58 3.19
C ASP A 154 -3.94 -14.85 1.74
N LEU A 155 -5.09 -15.47 1.50
CA LEU A 155 -5.51 -15.92 0.18
C LEU A 155 -5.70 -14.78 -0.81
N THR A 156 -6.29 -13.66 -0.37
CA THR A 156 -6.53 -12.49 -1.24
C THR A 156 -5.24 -11.96 -1.87
N PRO A 157 -4.21 -11.60 -1.10
CA PRO A 157 -2.94 -11.13 -1.67
C PRO A 157 -2.19 -12.25 -2.41
N ALA A 158 -2.31 -13.51 -1.98
CA ALA A 158 -1.65 -14.64 -2.64
C ALA A 158 -2.21 -14.87 -4.05
N ILE A 159 -3.53 -14.83 -4.23
CA ILE A 159 -4.16 -14.96 -5.55
C ILE A 159 -3.76 -13.78 -6.45
N ALA A 160 -3.82 -12.55 -5.93
CA ALA A 160 -3.45 -11.36 -6.68
C ALA A 160 -1.99 -11.44 -7.15
N LEU A 161 -1.06 -11.82 -6.27
CA LEU A 161 0.35 -12.02 -6.58
C LEU A 161 0.56 -13.11 -7.63
N HIS A 162 -0.08 -14.28 -7.45
CA HIS A 162 0.05 -15.39 -8.38
C HIS A 162 -0.42 -14.99 -9.79
N ARG A 163 -1.63 -14.44 -9.90
CA ARG A 163 -2.19 -14.05 -11.20
C ARG A 163 -1.39 -12.95 -11.86
N SER A 164 -0.96 -11.90 -11.14
CA SER A 164 -0.12 -10.86 -11.70
C SER A 164 1.25 -11.34 -12.17
N SER A 165 1.81 -12.40 -11.55
CA SER A 165 3.12 -12.92 -11.89
C SER A 165 3.09 -13.92 -13.05
N PHE A 166 2.03 -14.72 -13.20
CA PHE A 166 2.01 -15.86 -14.11
C PHE A 166 0.99 -15.74 -15.25
N THR A 167 -0.09 -14.98 -15.05
CA THR A 167 -1.18 -14.84 -16.03
C THR A 167 -1.72 -13.42 -16.11
N PRO A 168 -0.86 -12.37 -16.21
CA PRO A 168 -1.29 -10.99 -16.11
C PRO A 168 -2.31 -10.59 -17.18
N GLU A 169 -2.21 -11.14 -18.39
CA GLU A 169 -3.09 -10.87 -19.53
C GLU A 169 -4.50 -11.45 -19.36
N SER A 170 -4.70 -12.37 -18.43
CA SER A 170 -5.99 -13.03 -18.20
C SER A 170 -6.72 -12.52 -16.94
N ILE A 171 -6.22 -11.46 -16.30
CA ILE A 171 -6.85 -10.92 -15.08
C ILE A 171 -8.08 -10.11 -15.45
N ASP A 172 -9.25 -10.63 -15.11
CA ASP A 172 -10.47 -9.84 -14.93
C ASP A 172 -10.59 -9.48 -13.45
N PRO A 173 -10.38 -8.21 -13.07
CA PRO A 173 -10.38 -7.81 -11.66
C PRO A 173 -11.75 -7.94 -11.00
N HIS A 174 -12.84 -7.80 -11.75
CA HIS A 174 -14.19 -7.94 -11.22
C HIS A 174 -14.51 -9.41 -10.96
N ALA A 175 -14.24 -10.29 -11.92
CA ALA A 175 -14.41 -11.73 -11.75
C ALA A 175 -13.55 -12.25 -10.59
N MET A 176 -12.27 -11.81 -10.50
CA MET A 176 -11.38 -12.18 -9.40
C MET A 176 -11.92 -11.72 -8.03
N THR A 177 -12.48 -10.52 -7.96
CA THR A 177 -13.12 -10.02 -6.74
C THR A 177 -14.33 -10.91 -6.36
N ASP A 178 -15.19 -11.24 -7.31
CA ASP A 178 -16.37 -12.05 -7.08
C ASP A 178 -16.02 -13.48 -6.66
N GLU A 179 -14.99 -14.08 -7.26
CA GLU A 179 -14.49 -15.41 -6.87
C GLU A 179 -13.97 -15.43 -5.42
N ILE A 180 -13.16 -14.43 -5.02
CA ILE A 180 -12.64 -14.31 -3.66
C ILE A 180 -13.78 -14.11 -2.66
N MET A 181 -14.71 -13.21 -2.96
CA MET A 181 -15.89 -12.96 -2.11
C MET A 181 -16.77 -14.20 -1.97
N SER A 182 -17.02 -14.89 -3.06
CA SER A 182 -17.83 -16.13 -3.07
C SER A 182 -17.22 -17.23 -2.20
N LEU A 183 -15.88 -17.39 -2.25
CA LEU A 183 -15.18 -18.36 -1.41
C LEU A 183 -15.35 -18.03 0.08
N ILE A 184 -15.15 -16.78 0.48
CA ILE A 184 -15.30 -16.36 1.88
C ILE A 184 -16.73 -16.56 2.37
N LEU A 185 -17.71 -16.18 1.56
CA LEU A 185 -19.13 -16.31 1.90
C LEU A 185 -19.58 -17.78 1.98
N SER A 186 -19.05 -18.68 1.14
CA SER A 186 -19.34 -20.11 1.19
C SER A 186 -18.93 -20.75 2.52
N ILE A 187 -17.82 -20.29 3.09
CA ILE A 187 -17.34 -20.74 4.41
C ILE A 187 -18.23 -20.21 5.53
N ALA A 188 -18.72 -18.98 5.43
CA ALA A 188 -19.69 -18.43 6.38
C ALA A 188 -21.01 -19.22 6.40
N ASP A 189 -21.51 -19.63 5.23
CA ASP A 189 -22.76 -20.39 5.11
C ASP A 189 -22.61 -21.85 5.58
N SER A 190 -21.47 -22.48 5.34
CA SER A 190 -21.19 -23.84 5.83
C SER A 190 -21.26 -23.93 7.36
N ARG A 191 -20.85 -22.86 8.06
CA ARG A 191 -20.96 -22.78 9.52
C ARG A 191 -22.41 -22.74 10.01
N LYS A 192 -23.30 -22.06 9.30
CA LYS A 192 -24.74 -22.00 9.63
C LYS A 192 -25.42 -23.35 9.50
N MET A 193 -24.93 -24.26 8.64
CA MET A 193 -25.52 -25.60 8.45
C MET A 193 -25.11 -26.56 9.58
N VAL A 194 -23.87 -26.52 10.07
CA VAL A 194 -23.37 -27.42 11.12
C VAL A 194 -24.07 -27.21 12.47
N TRP A 195 -24.52 -25.99 12.80
CA TRP A 195 -25.20 -25.69 14.06
C TRP A 195 -26.71 -25.97 14.06
N LYS A 196 -27.31 -26.37 12.93
CA LYS A 196 -28.73 -26.73 12.87
C LYS A 196 -28.97 -28.24 13.16
N GLU A 197 -27.91 -29.03 13.20
CA GLU A 197 -28.00 -30.49 13.45
C GLU A 197 -27.51 -30.88 14.86
N SER A 198 -27.22 -29.92 15.74
CA SER A 198 -26.85 -30.14 17.14
C SER A 198 -27.88 -29.56 18.07
#